data_2f7e5ea1c90e891eb9eda29e51ba2512
#
_entry.id   2f7e5ea1c90e891eb9eda29e51ba2512
#
_cell.length_a   1.000
_cell.length_b   1.000
_cell.length_c   1.000
_cell.angle_alpha   90.00
_cell.angle_beta   90.00
_cell.angle_gamma   90.00
#
_symmetry.space_group_name_H-M   'P 1'
#
loop_
_entity.id
_entity.type
_entity.pdbx_description
1 polymer ?
#
loop_
_entity_poly.entity_id
_entity_poly.type
_entity_poly.pdbx_seq_one_letter_code
_entity_poly.pdbx_strand_id
1 'polypeptide(L)'
;AVELSTLIPLRYECTRCILVGDPKQLPPTVLSQEAERRQYAQSLFVRMFNASPDRVHLLSIQYRMHPDISLFPSTAFYGRQLIDGPQMASKTLQPWHNTQLFGPFRFFHVDALEEPGRSHSIQNQSEAYTAMQVYEALCACAQTSLRGRVGFVSMYKAQVDLLRTLFVSQYGRAAAMDVDFSSVDGFQGQEKDI
;
A
#
# COMPACT_ATOMS: atom_id res chain seq x y z
N ALA A 1 -5.21 9.04 -12.62
CA ALA A 1 -6.12 9.23 -13.76
C ALA A 1 -5.31 9.42 -15.05
N VAL A 2 -5.83 8.93 -16.19
CA VAL A 2 -5.24 9.17 -17.50
C VAL A 2 -5.37 10.66 -17.87
N GLU A 3 -4.47 11.15 -18.70
CA GLU A 3 -4.41 12.57 -19.04
C GLU A 3 -5.73 13.14 -19.57
N LEU A 4 -6.38 12.43 -20.49
CA LEU A 4 -7.65 12.89 -21.07
C LEU A 4 -8.74 13.18 -20.04
N SER A 5 -8.82 12.36 -18.98
CA SER A 5 -9.78 12.60 -17.89
C SER A 5 -9.44 13.83 -17.06
N THR A 6 -8.16 14.18 -16.94
CA THR A 6 -7.70 15.34 -16.17
C THR A 6 -7.81 16.66 -16.94
N LEU A 7 -8.09 16.61 -18.25
CA LEU A 7 -8.36 17.82 -19.04
C LEU A 7 -9.79 18.38 -18.80
N ILE A 8 -10.72 17.54 -18.32
CA ILE A 8 -12.11 17.95 -18.11
C ILE A 8 -12.25 19.19 -17.21
N PRO A 9 -11.59 19.27 -16.03
CA PRO A 9 -11.63 20.46 -15.18
C PRO A 9 -11.08 21.74 -15.84
N LEU A 10 -10.17 21.63 -16.81
CA LEU A 10 -9.60 22.80 -17.48
C LEU A 10 -10.62 23.57 -18.32
N ARG A 11 -11.79 22.99 -18.60
CA ARG A 11 -12.92 23.69 -19.28
C ARG A 11 -13.48 24.86 -18.45
N TYR A 12 -13.17 24.92 -17.17
CA TYR A 12 -13.63 26.00 -16.28
C TYR A 12 -12.75 27.26 -16.35
N GLU A 13 -11.90 27.39 -17.37
CA GLU A 13 -11.06 28.58 -17.64
C GLU A 13 -10.26 29.04 -16.42
N CYS A 14 -9.66 28.10 -15.71
CA CYS A 14 -8.88 28.39 -14.52
C CYS A 14 -7.60 29.18 -14.88
N THR A 15 -7.32 30.24 -14.13
CA THR A 15 -6.08 31.03 -14.27
C THR A 15 -4.88 30.38 -13.58
N ARG A 16 -5.11 29.45 -12.67
CA ARG A 16 -4.09 28.66 -11.97
C ARG A 16 -4.54 27.22 -11.87
N CYS A 17 -3.61 26.31 -12.09
CA CYS A 17 -3.83 24.87 -11.93
C CYS A 17 -2.79 24.32 -10.97
N ILE A 18 -3.24 23.62 -9.92
CA ILE A 18 -2.39 22.92 -8.96
C ILE A 18 -2.65 21.43 -9.16
N LEU A 19 -1.62 20.70 -9.55
CA LEU A 19 -1.67 19.25 -9.68
C LEU A 19 -1.01 18.62 -8.46
N VAL A 20 -1.71 17.70 -7.82
CA VAL A 20 -1.19 16.93 -6.68
C VAL A 20 -1.10 15.47 -7.10
N GLY A 21 0.03 14.83 -6.86
CA GLY A 21 0.24 13.45 -7.23
C GLY A 21 1.64 12.98 -6.91
N ASP A 22 1.90 11.72 -7.22
CA ASP A 22 3.20 11.09 -6.99
C ASP A 22 3.55 10.19 -8.19
N PRO A 23 4.58 10.53 -8.97
CA PRO A 23 4.98 9.75 -10.13
C PRO A 23 5.61 8.39 -9.79
N LYS A 24 5.92 8.15 -8.52
CA LYS A 24 6.50 6.89 -8.01
C LYS A 24 5.46 5.93 -7.46
N GLN A 25 4.21 6.39 -7.30
CA GLN A 25 3.09 5.53 -6.96
C GLN A 25 2.45 4.91 -8.21
N LEU A 26 1.40 4.10 -8.00
CA LEU A 26 0.76 3.34 -9.07
C LEU A 26 0.24 4.24 -10.19
N PRO A 27 0.56 3.92 -11.46
CA PRO A 27 0.02 4.63 -12.61
C PRO A 27 -1.47 4.31 -12.81
N PRO A 28 -2.17 5.06 -13.69
CA PRO A 28 -3.53 4.69 -14.11
C PRO A 28 -3.55 3.30 -14.74
N THR A 29 -4.54 2.48 -14.37
CA THR A 29 -4.73 1.14 -14.95
C THR A 29 -5.27 1.24 -16.38
N VAL A 30 -4.56 0.66 -17.34
CA VAL A 30 -4.96 0.55 -18.75
C VAL A 30 -4.94 -0.92 -19.13
N LEU A 31 -6.09 -1.46 -19.54
CA LEU A 31 -6.22 -2.88 -19.88
C LEU A 31 -5.74 -3.21 -21.30
N SER A 32 -5.77 -2.25 -22.22
CA SER A 32 -5.36 -2.43 -23.59
C SER A 32 -3.86 -2.27 -23.76
N GLN A 33 -3.18 -3.35 -24.15
CA GLN A 33 -1.74 -3.31 -24.43
C GLN A 33 -1.39 -2.32 -25.55
N GLU A 34 -2.26 -2.16 -26.58
CA GLU A 34 -2.05 -1.19 -27.64
C GLU A 34 -2.18 0.25 -27.13
N ALA A 35 -3.13 0.52 -26.23
CA ALA A 35 -3.27 1.81 -25.60
C ALA A 35 -2.06 2.13 -24.71
N GLU A 36 -1.54 1.13 -23.99
CA GLU A 36 -0.34 1.29 -23.16
C GLU A 36 0.90 1.59 -24.00
N ARG A 37 1.11 0.89 -25.12
CA ARG A 37 2.18 1.16 -26.09
C ARG A 37 2.12 2.60 -26.63
N ARG A 38 0.92 3.17 -26.75
CA ARG A 38 0.70 4.58 -27.17
C ARG A 38 0.72 5.56 -25.99
N GLN A 39 1.24 5.15 -24.84
CA GLN A 39 1.36 5.99 -23.64
C GLN A 39 0.02 6.53 -23.09
N TYR A 40 -1.08 5.82 -23.33
CA TYR A 40 -2.39 6.22 -22.81
C TYR A 40 -2.47 6.23 -21.27
N ALA A 41 -1.61 5.44 -20.60
CA ALA A 41 -1.48 5.42 -19.15
C ALA A 41 -0.78 6.67 -18.58
N GLN A 42 -0.16 7.51 -19.42
CA GLN A 42 0.49 8.74 -18.95
C GLN A 42 -0.53 9.68 -18.33
N SER A 43 -0.23 10.19 -17.14
CA SER A 43 -1.03 11.22 -16.49
C SER A 43 -0.54 12.63 -16.87
N LEU A 44 -1.45 13.59 -16.83
CA LEU A 44 -1.10 15.02 -17.02
C LEU A 44 -0.05 15.45 -15.97
N PHE A 45 -0.16 14.92 -14.73
CA PHE A 45 0.81 15.20 -13.67
C PHE A 45 2.24 14.82 -14.09
N VAL A 46 2.46 13.59 -14.57
CA VAL A 46 3.78 13.12 -15.00
C VAL A 46 4.30 13.93 -16.18
N ARG A 47 3.44 14.28 -17.13
CA ARG A 47 3.85 15.12 -18.26
C ARG A 47 4.30 16.50 -17.80
N MET A 48 3.54 17.16 -16.93
CA MET A 48 3.89 18.50 -16.40
C MET A 48 5.13 18.43 -15.50
N PHE A 49 5.25 17.39 -14.69
CA PHE A 49 6.43 17.11 -13.87
C PHE A 49 7.72 17.09 -14.71
N ASN A 50 7.70 16.38 -15.83
CA ASN A 50 8.86 16.29 -16.73
C ASN A 50 9.10 17.57 -17.54
N ALA A 51 8.04 18.30 -17.92
CA ALA A 51 8.15 19.49 -18.74
C ALA A 51 8.60 20.74 -17.97
N SER A 52 8.34 20.82 -16.67
CA SER A 52 8.62 21.99 -15.83
C SER A 52 9.10 21.59 -14.44
N PRO A 53 10.29 20.97 -14.32
CA PRO A 53 10.80 20.49 -13.04
C PRO A 53 11.05 21.61 -12.02
N ASP A 54 11.29 22.83 -12.49
CA ASP A 54 11.44 24.04 -11.66
C ASP A 54 10.16 24.45 -10.93
N ARG A 55 9.01 23.97 -11.37
CA ARG A 55 7.69 24.23 -10.76
C ARG A 55 7.18 23.09 -9.90
N VAL A 56 8.01 22.09 -9.68
CA VAL A 56 7.68 20.93 -8.85
C VAL A 56 8.10 21.18 -7.40
N HIS A 57 7.16 21.00 -6.48
CA HIS A 57 7.41 21.11 -5.06
C HIS A 57 7.20 19.76 -4.41
N LEU A 58 8.26 19.19 -3.85
CA LEU A 58 8.19 17.93 -3.12
C LEU A 58 7.69 18.19 -1.69
N LEU A 59 6.60 17.51 -1.30
CA LEU A 59 6.19 17.42 0.09
C LEU A 59 7.05 16.35 0.76
N SER A 60 8.20 16.76 1.28
CA SER A 60 9.24 15.84 1.74
C SER A 60 9.03 15.30 3.16
N ILE A 61 8.16 15.90 3.97
CA ILE A 61 7.97 15.49 5.36
C ILE A 61 6.79 14.53 5.45
N GLN A 62 7.05 13.30 5.90
CA GLN A 62 6.02 12.29 6.16
C GLN A 62 5.65 12.25 7.65
N TYR A 63 4.37 11.98 7.94
CA TYR A 63 3.80 11.90 9.29
C TYR A 63 3.00 10.61 9.51
N ARG A 64 3.24 9.57 8.71
CA ARG A 64 2.48 8.30 8.72
C ARG A 64 3.30 7.15 9.28
N MET A 65 4.47 6.89 8.70
CA MET A 65 5.25 5.68 8.92
C MET A 65 6.24 5.84 10.07
N HIS A 66 6.51 4.71 10.74
CA HIS A 66 7.72 4.61 11.57
C HIS A 66 8.98 4.79 10.70
N PRO A 67 10.07 5.39 11.22
CA PRO A 67 11.31 5.60 10.46
C PRO A 67 11.88 4.31 9.83
N ASP A 68 11.77 3.16 10.51
CA ASP A 68 12.22 1.87 9.98
C ASP A 68 11.43 1.44 8.73
N ILE A 69 10.16 1.87 8.60
CA ILE A 69 9.33 1.61 7.43
C ILE A 69 9.65 2.63 6.33
N SER A 70 9.76 3.92 6.67
CA SER A 70 9.96 4.99 5.70
C SER A 70 11.34 4.98 5.04
N LEU A 71 12.35 4.38 5.69
CA LEU A 71 13.73 4.32 5.20
C LEU A 71 13.83 3.67 3.83
N PHE A 72 13.13 2.54 3.63
CA PHE A 72 13.18 1.83 2.34
C PHE A 72 12.60 2.66 1.20
N PRO A 73 11.35 3.13 1.22
CA PRO A 73 10.81 3.94 0.13
C PRO A 73 11.58 5.25 -0.05
N SER A 74 12.02 5.91 1.02
CA SER A 74 12.85 7.12 0.92
C SER A 74 14.12 6.86 0.12
N THR A 75 14.81 5.75 0.39
CA THR A 75 16.07 5.41 -0.28
C THR A 75 15.84 4.93 -1.71
N ALA A 76 14.86 4.03 -1.92
CA ALA A 76 14.66 3.36 -3.19
C ALA A 76 14.00 4.25 -4.25
N PHE A 77 13.09 5.14 -3.86
CA PHE A 77 12.22 5.87 -4.79
C PHE A 77 12.39 7.39 -4.75
N TYR A 78 12.80 7.95 -3.60
CA TYR A 78 12.81 9.41 -3.39
C TYR A 78 14.21 9.99 -3.14
N GLY A 79 15.27 9.23 -3.44
CA GLY A 79 16.66 9.72 -3.31
C GLY A 79 17.01 10.23 -1.90
N ARG A 80 16.39 9.64 -0.86
CA ARG A 80 16.50 10.04 0.56
C ARG A 80 15.96 11.44 0.86
N GLN A 81 15.11 11.98 0.01
CA GLN A 81 14.49 13.29 0.22
C GLN A 81 13.24 13.22 1.11
N LEU A 82 12.68 12.03 1.33
CA LEU A 82 11.57 11.84 2.26
C LEU A 82 12.11 11.84 3.69
N ILE A 83 11.63 12.75 4.51
CA ILE A 83 12.09 13.02 5.87
C ILE A 83 10.97 12.72 6.86
N ASP A 84 11.29 12.07 7.96
CA ASP A 84 10.31 11.81 9.02
C ASP A 84 10.00 13.07 9.79
N GLY A 85 8.74 13.30 10.06
CA GLY A 85 8.29 14.41 10.91
C GLY A 85 8.77 14.27 12.36
N PRO A 86 8.65 15.33 13.17
CA PRO A 86 9.13 15.31 14.55
C PRO A 86 8.50 14.17 15.36
N GLN A 87 9.35 13.43 16.07
CA GLN A 87 8.94 12.36 16.99
C GLN A 87 8.20 11.20 16.35
N MET A 88 8.35 10.96 15.04
CA MET A 88 7.65 9.85 14.37
C MET A 88 7.99 8.50 14.99
N ALA A 89 9.24 8.24 15.36
CA ALA A 89 9.63 7.00 16.01
C ALA A 89 8.83 6.72 17.30
N SER A 90 8.58 7.72 18.12
CA SER A 90 7.81 7.57 19.35
C SER A 90 6.29 7.57 19.12
N LYS A 91 5.79 8.38 18.17
CA LYS A 91 4.36 8.47 17.86
C LYS A 91 3.80 7.22 17.22
N THR A 92 4.61 6.52 16.45
CA THR A 92 4.22 5.29 15.74
C THR A 92 4.63 4.02 16.48
N LEU A 93 5.26 4.16 17.65
CA LEU A 93 5.61 3.01 18.48
C LEU A 93 4.34 2.38 19.07
N GLN A 94 4.26 1.06 18.98
CA GLN A 94 3.13 0.28 19.48
C GLN A 94 3.61 -0.71 20.57
N PRO A 95 2.74 -1.13 21.50
CA PRO A 95 3.13 -2.03 22.59
C PRO A 95 3.80 -3.33 22.13
N TRP A 96 3.35 -3.90 21.01
CA TRP A 96 3.92 -5.13 20.44
C TRP A 96 5.30 -4.95 19.81
N HIS A 97 5.73 -3.73 19.48
CA HIS A 97 7.07 -3.46 18.95
C HIS A 97 8.19 -3.78 19.94
N ASN A 98 7.86 -3.86 21.24
CA ASN A 98 8.82 -4.25 22.29
C ASN A 98 9.01 -5.77 22.40
N THR A 99 8.27 -6.56 21.60
CA THR A 99 8.44 -8.01 21.61
C THR A 99 9.56 -8.45 20.66
N GLN A 100 10.18 -9.57 20.95
CA GLN A 100 11.24 -10.10 20.08
C GLN A 100 10.74 -10.47 18.68
N LEU A 101 9.48 -10.86 18.56
CA LEU A 101 8.86 -11.31 17.31
C LEU A 101 8.45 -10.13 16.41
N PHE A 102 7.94 -9.04 17.01
CA PHE A 102 7.41 -7.90 16.29
C PHE A 102 8.24 -6.64 16.52
N GLY A 103 8.56 -5.96 15.45
CA GLY A 103 9.11 -4.60 15.46
C GLY A 103 8.28 -3.73 14.52
N PRO A 104 8.64 -2.45 14.32
CA PRO A 104 7.96 -1.59 13.36
C PRO A 104 7.95 -2.14 11.94
N PHE A 105 9.00 -2.85 11.57
CA PHE A 105 9.15 -3.57 10.30
C PHE A 105 9.69 -4.97 10.55
N ARG A 106 9.04 -5.99 9.96
CA ARG A 106 9.48 -7.40 10.02
C ARG A 106 9.29 -8.06 8.67
N PHE A 107 10.25 -8.92 8.33
CA PHE A 107 10.19 -9.80 7.18
C PHE A 107 10.15 -11.25 7.65
N PHE A 108 9.16 -12.00 7.20
CA PHE A 108 9.02 -13.43 7.46
C PHE A 108 9.25 -14.18 6.14
N HIS A 109 10.32 -14.95 6.08
CA HIS A 109 10.60 -15.80 4.91
C HIS A 109 9.74 -17.07 4.98
N VAL A 110 9.06 -17.37 3.89
CA VAL A 110 8.29 -18.61 3.71
C VAL A 110 8.82 -19.32 2.48
N ASP A 111 9.45 -20.49 2.67
CA ASP A 111 9.95 -21.31 1.58
C ASP A 111 8.85 -22.23 1.06
N ALA A 112 8.07 -21.74 0.11
CA ALA A 112 6.96 -22.48 -0.50
C ALA A 112 6.69 -21.98 -1.91
N LEU A 113 6.15 -22.86 -2.75
CA LEU A 113 5.82 -22.55 -4.15
C LEU A 113 4.43 -21.94 -4.26
N GLU A 114 4.27 -21.06 -5.25
CA GLU A 114 2.98 -20.56 -5.66
C GLU A 114 2.15 -21.64 -6.37
N GLU A 115 0.84 -21.51 -6.28
CA GLU A 115 -0.15 -22.35 -6.92
C GLU A 115 -1.07 -21.52 -7.82
N PRO A 116 -1.60 -22.10 -8.92
CA PRO A 116 -2.64 -21.45 -9.70
C PRO A 116 -3.88 -21.19 -8.85
N GLY A 117 -4.31 -19.95 -8.79
CA GLY A 117 -5.56 -19.55 -8.16
C GLY A 117 -6.67 -19.32 -9.18
N ARG A 118 -7.78 -18.73 -8.74
CA ARG A 118 -8.90 -18.37 -9.61
C ARG A 118 -8.52 -17.24 -10.58
N SER A 119 -9.14 -17.22 -11.77
CA SER A 119 -9.05 -16.13 -12.74
C SER A 119 -7.62 -15.79 -13.19
N HIS A 120 -6.79 -16.82 -13.44
CA HIS A 120 -5.39 -16.67 -13.85
C HIS A 120 -4.50 -15.89 -12.84
N SER A 121 -4.94 -15.78 -11.58
CA SER A 121 -4.15 -15.25 -10.49
C SER A 121 -3.41 -16.38 -9.79
N ILE A 122 -2.36 -16.05 -9.04
CA ILE A 122 -1.59 -17.00 -8.23
C ILE A 122 -1.88 -16.82 -6.75
N GLN A 123 -1.63 -17.87 -5.97
CA GLN A 123 -1.74 -17.88 -4.52
C GLN A 123 -0.65 -18.77 -3.91
N ASN A 124 -0.36 -18.57 -2.64
CA ASN A 124 0.54 -19.40 -1.85
C ASN A 124 -0.14 -19.73 -0.52
N GLN A 125 -0.43 -21.01 -0.34
CA GLN A 125 -1.17 -21.49 0.82
C GLN A 125 -0.33 -21.38 2.11
N SER A 126 0.96 -21.67 2.03
CA SER A 126 1.87 -21.59 3.17
C SER A 126 2.05 -20.15 3.66
N GLU A 127 2.17 -19.18 2.75
CA GLU A 127 2.18 -17.76 3.10
C GLU A 127 0.88 -17.34 3.79
N ALA A 128 -0.27 -17.81 3.28
CA ALA A 128 -1.55 -17.48 3.89
C ALA A 128 -1.69 -18.05 5.29
N TYR A 129 -1.27 -19.29 5.53
CA TYR A 129 -1.23 -19.87 6.89
C TYR A 129 -0.25 -19.15 7.80
N THR A 130 0.94 -18.82 7.31
CA THR A 130 1.91 -18.03 8.08
C THR A 130 1.35 -16.67 8.48
N ALA A 131 0.64 -16.00 7.58
CA ALA A 131 -0.03 -14.73 7.88
C ALA A 131 -1.08 -14.87 8.99
N MET A 132 -1.84 -15.99 9.02
CA MET A 132 -2.77 -16.28 10.12
C MET A 132 -2.04 -16.50 11.45
N GLN A 133 -0.94 -17.25 11.45
CA GLN A 133 -0.12 -17.47 12.65
C GLN A 133 0.49 -16.17 13.18
N VAL A 134 0.97 -15.30 12.28
CA VAL A 134 1.49 -13.97 12.63
C VAL A 134 0.39 -13.11 13.24
N TYR A 135 -0.81 -13.11 12.65
CA TYR A 135 -1.96 -12.39 13.20
C TYR A 135 -2.34 -12.89 14.60
N GLU A 136 -2.39 -14.21 14.81
CA GLU A 136 -2.72 -14.81 16.11
C GLU A 136 -1.68 -14.45 17.18
N ALA A 137 -0.39 -14.56 16.86
CA ALA A 137 0.70 -14.16 17.73
C ALA A 137 0.65 -12.66 18.07
N LEU A 138 0.30 -11.84 17.10
CA LEU A 138 0.13 -10.40 17.28
C LEU A 138 -1.05 -10.09 18.22
N CYS A 139 -2.19 -10.76 18.06
CA CYS A 139 -3.34 -10.64 18.96
C CYS A 139 -2.97 -11.00 20.41
N ALA A 140 -2.11 -12.03 20.59
CA ALA A 140 -1.67 -12.46 21.93
C ALA A 140 -0.78 -11.42 22.63
N CYS A 141 -0.01 -10.60 21.89
CA CYS A 141 0.91 -9.62 22.48
C CYS A 141 0.42 -8.17 22.38
N ALA A 142 -0.65 -7.88 21.67
CA ALA A 142 -1.04 -6.50 21.35
C ALA A 142 -1.47 -5.67 22.57
N GLN A 143 -1.95 -6.30 23.66
CA GLN A 143 -2.46 -5.61 24.86
C GLN A 143 -3.58 -4.59 24.60
N THR A 144 -3.99 -4.44 23.35
CA THR A 144 -5.03 -3.51 22.89
C THR A 144 -5.87 -4.17 21.78
N SER A 145 -7.06 -3.65 21.53
CA SER A 145 -7.88 -4.12 20.42
C SER A 145 -7.22 -3.82 19.08
N LEU A 146 -7.13 -4.81 18.21
CA LEU A 146 -6.64 -4.68 16.83
C LEU A 146 -7.78 -4.41 15.82
N ARG A 147 -9.00 -4.21 16.32
CA ARG A 147 -10.18 -3.98 15.50
C ARG A 147 -10.00 -2.77 14.59
N GLY A 148 -10.18 -2.96 13.29
CA GLY A 148 -10.05 -1.91 12.28
C GLY A 148 -8.61 -1.44 12.00
N ARG A 149 -7.60 -2.05 12.64
CA ARG A 149 -6.19 -1.62 12.60
C ARG A 149 -5.32 -2.49 11.70
N VAL A 150 -5.82 -3.63 11.23
CA VAL A 150 -5.06 -4.63 10.47
C VAL A 150 -5.50 -4.66 9.03
N GLY A 151 -4.54 -4.74 8.11
CA GLY A 151 -4.75 -4.95 6.69
C GLY A 151 -3.89 -6.08 6.13
N PHE A 152 -4.51 -7.00 5.40
CA PHE A 152 -3.82 -7.98 4.55
C PHE A 152 -3.82 -7.48 3.11
N VAL A 153 -2.64 -7.21 2.58
CA VAL A 153 -2.46 -6.66 1.23
C VAL A 153 -1.62 -7.60 0.39
N SER A 154 -2.06 -7.92 -0.81
CA SER A 154 -1.30 -8.73 -1.76
C SER A 154 -1.41 -8.17 -3.16
N MET A 155 -0.40 -8.41 -4.01
CA MET A 155 -0.47 -8.10 -5.44
C MET A 155 -1.46 -9.00 -6.19
N TYR A 156 -1.77 -10.18 -5.64
CA TYR A 156 -2.55 -11.23 -6.29
C TYR A 156 -3.94 -11.37 -5.68
N LYS A 157 -4.98 -11.19 -6.50
CA LYS A 157 -6.36 -11.28 -6.03
C LYS A 157 -6.69 -12.65 -5.43
N ALA A 158 -6.17 -13.74 -6.02
CA ALA A 158 -6.39 -15.08 -5.48
C ALA A 158 -5.83 -15.23 -4.07
N GLN A 159 -4.67 -14.62 -3.77
CA GLN A 159 -4.09 -14.60 -2.43
C GLN A 159 -4.96 -13.82 -1.45
N VAL A 160 -5.50 -12.67 -1.86
CA VAL A 160 -6.44 -11.89 -1.04
C VAL A 160 -7.69 -12.70 -0.69
N ASP A 161 -8.27 -13.39 -1.69
CA ASP A 161 -9.47 -14.22 -1.50
C ASP A 161 -9.18 -15.43 -0.59
N LEU A 162 -8.00 -16.06 -0.73
CA LEU A 162 -7.53 -17.14 0.13
C LEU A 162 -7.37 -16.67 1.58
N LEU A 163 -6.66 -15.57 1.81
CA LEU A 163 -6.47 -14.97 3.14
C LEU A 163 -7.81 -14.68 3.82
N ARG A 164 -8.74 -14.05 3.11
CA ARG A 164 -10.09 -13.77 3.61
C ARG A 164 -10.85 -15.04 3.95
N THR A 165 -10.76 -16.06 3.11
CA THR A 165 -11.45 -17.35 3.32
C THR A 165 -10.91 -18.05 4.57
N LEU A 166 -9.61 -18.13 4.73
CA LEU A 166 -8.96 -18.71 5.90
C LEU A 166 -9.31 -17.93 7.17
N PHE A 167 -9.25 -16.60 7.11
CA PHE A 167 -9.59 -15.74 8.25
C PHE A 167 -11.05 -15.94 8.70
N VAL A 168 -11.99 -15.95 7.74
CA VAL A 168 -13.41 -16.21 8.04
C VAL A 168 -13.62 -17.61 8.63
N SER A 169 -12.92 -18.62 8.11
CA SER A 169 -12.99 -19.99 8.63
C SER A 169 -12.50 -20.10 10.07
N GLN A 170 -11.45 -19.36 10.43
CA GLN A 170 -10.81 -19.45 11.74
C GLN A 170 -11.45 -18.53 12.78
N TYR A 171 -11.82 -17.31 12.42
CA TYR A 171 -12.29 -16.28 13.36
C TYR A 171 -13.75 -15.87 13.15
N GLY A 172 -14.39 -16.34 12.08
CA GLY A 172 -15.77 -16.03 11.76
C GLY A 172 -15.95 -14.72 10.95
N ARG A 173 -17.15 -14.57 10.36
CA ARG A 173 -17.49 -13.42 9.52
C ARG A 173 -17.46 -12.09 10.26
N ALA A 174 -17.89 -12.08 11.51
CA ALA A 174 -17.93 -10.85 12.31
C ALA A 174 -16.52 -10.28 12.53
N ALA A 175 -15.53 -11.13 12.86
CA ALA A 175 -14.14 -10.70 13.02
C ALA A 175 -13.52 -10.24 11.70
N ALA A 176 -13.91 -10.85 10.57
CA ALA A 176 -13.42 -10.47 9.24
C ALA A 176 -13.92 -9.08 8.77
N MET A 177 -14.97 -8.53 9.38
CA MET A 177 -15.42 -7.16 9.11
C MET A 177 -14.50 -6.10 9.74
N ASP A 178 -13.68 -6.48 10.68
CA ASP A 178 -12.75 -5.60 11.40
C ASP A 178 -11.33 -5.62 10.82
N VAL A 179 -11.11 -6.37 9.72
CA VAL A 179 -9.82 -6.52 9.04
C VAL A 179 -9.99 -6.23 7.56
N ASP A 180 -9.09 -5.46 6.99
CA ASP A 180 -9.10 -5.18 5.56
C ASP A 180 -8.33 -6.24 4.78
N PHE A 181 -8.93 -6.73 3.70
CA PHE A 181 -8.31 -7.63 2.73
C PHE A 181 -8.36 -6.94 1.37
N SER A 182 -7.22 -6.56 0.83
CA SER A 182 -7.16 -5.77 -0.40
C SER A 182 -6.00 -6.15 -1.30
N SER A 183 -6.16 -5.90 -2.59
CA SER A 183 -5.02 -5.84 -3.49
C SER A 183 -4.23 -4.55 -3.26
N VAL A 184 -2.97 -4.50 -3.74
CA VAL A 184 -2.14 -3.28 -3.68
C VAL A 184 -2.86 -2.10 -4.34
N ASP A 185 -3.46 -2.31 -5.53
CA ASP A 185 -4.23 -1.27 -6.22
C ASP A 185 -5.45 -0.81 -5.41
N GLY A 186 -6.18 -1.75 -4.80
CA GLY A 186 -7.36 -1.46 -4.00
C GLY A 186 -7.04 -0.78 -2.67
N PHE A 187 -5.82 -0.92 -2.17
CA PHE A 187 -5.37 -0.31 -0.92
C PHE A 187 -4.76 1.09 -1.13
N GLN A 188 -4.57 1.51 -2.40
CA GLN A 188 -4.01 2.82 -2.70
C GLN A 188 -4.83 3.94 -2.03
N GLY A 189 -4.14 4.84 -1.30
CA GLY A 189 -4.76 5.93 -0.56
C GLY A 189 -5.34 5.55 0.81
N GLN A 190 -5.26 4.28 1.19
CA GLN A 190 -5.63 3.79 2.52
C GLN A 190 -4.40 3.66 3.42
N GLU A 191 -4.65 3.49 4.72
CA GLU A 191 -3.61 3.23 5.71
C GLU A 191 -4.16 2.38 6.85
N LYS A 192 -3.29 1.57 7.46
CA LYS A 192 -3.54 0.76 8.66
C LYS A 192 -2.32 0.83 9.56
N ASP A 193 -2.54 0.55 10.84
CA ASP A 193 -1.44 0.50 11.80
C ASP A 193 -0.55 -0.74 11.63
N ILE A 194 -1.15 -1.81 11.03
CA ILE A 194 -0.52 -3.11 10.84
C ILE A 194 -0.90 -3.63 9.46
#